data_bbb575a599251d7f841f0233c86a3ca6
#
_entry.id   bbb575a599251d7f841f0233c86a3ca6
#
_cell.length_a   1.000
_cell.length_b   1.000
_cell.length_c   1.000
_cell.angle_alpha   90.00
_cell.angle_beta   90.00
_cell.angle_gamma   90.00
#
_symmetry.space_group_name_H-M   'P 1'
#
loop_
_entity.id
_entity.type
_entity.pdbx_description
1 polymer ?
#
loop_
_entity_poly.entity_id
_entity_poly.type
_entity_poly.pdbx_seq_one_letter_code
_entity_poly.pdbx_strand_id
1 'polypeptide(L)'
;PCIAEKSLIVVESVAERLVQQMQTFGALLLSPADTDKLRAVCLPEGQANKKLVGKSPSAMLEAAGIAVPAKAPRLLIALVNADDPWVTSEQLMPMLPVVKVSDFDSALALALKVEEGLHHTAIMHSQNVSRLNLAARTLQTSIFVKNGPSYAGIGVGGEGFTTFTIATPTGEGTTSARTFARSRRCVLTNGFSIR
;
A
#
# COMPACT_ATOMS: atom_id res chain seq x y z
N PRO A 1 -6.44 -1.30 6.24
CA PRO A 1 -6.51 0.14 6.05
C PRO A 1 -5.91 0.53 4.69
N CYS A 2 -6.27 1.70 4.19
CA CYS A 2 -5.85 2.24 2.88
C CYS A 2 -4.34 2.43 2.69
N ILE A 3 -3.56 2.45 3.76
CA ILE A 3 -2.09 2.49 3.70
C ILE A 3 -1.46 1.12 3.45
N ALA A 4 -2.22 0.01 3.55
CA ALA A 4 -1.69 -1.32 3.33
C ALA A 4 -1.21 -1.47 1.88
N GLU A 5 -0.20 -2.30 1.71
CA GLU A 5 0.42 -2.57 0.41
C GLU A 5 -0.62 -3.09 -0.59
N LYS A 6 -0.91 -2.30 -1.62
CA LYS A 6 -1.89 -2.61 -2.67
C LYS A 6 -1.29 -3.38 -3.83
N SER A 7 -0.09 -3.03 -4.22
CA SER A 7 0.64 -3.67 -5.31
C SER A 7 2.15 -3.69 -5.02
N LEU A 8 2.82 -4.73 -5.50
CA LEU A 8 4.25 -4.93 -5.37
C LEU A 8 4.92 -4.82 -6.73
N ILE A 9 5.70 -3.77 -6.93
CA ILE A 9 6.54 -3.59 -8.10
C ILE A 9 7.94 -4.05 -7.71
N VAL A 10 8.46 -5.07 -8.37
CA VAL A 10 9.71 -5.72 -7.98
C VAL A 10 10.67 -5.87 -9.16
N VAL A 11 11.94 -5.53 -8.95
CA VAL A 11 12.99 -5.72 -9.95
C VAL A 11 13.24 -7.22 -10.15
N GLU A 12 13.32 -7.66 -11.41
CA GLU A 12 13.45 -9.09 -11.77
C GLU A 12 14.55 -9.83 -11.02
N SER A 13 15.69 -9.18 -10.81
CA SER A 13 16.85 -9.78 -10.15
C SER A 13 16.59 -10.28 -8.71
N VAL A 14 15.53 -9.80 -8.06
CA VAL A 14 15.17 -10.20 -6.69
C VAL A 14 13.76 -10.80 -6.58
N ALA A 15 12.98 -10.76 -7.67
CA ALA A 15 11.56 -11.11 -7.67
C ALA A 15 11.29 -12.53 -7.22
N GLU A 16 12.00 -13.50 -7.77
CA GLU A 16 11.80 -14.93 -7.45
C GLU A 16 12.09 -15.20 -5.99
N ARG A 17 13.22 -14.72 -5.48
CA ARG A 17 13.60 -14.87 -4.08
C ARG A 17 12.59 -14.21 -3.14
N LEU A 18 12.07 -13.04 -3.50
CA LEU A 18 11.06 -12.34 -2.70
C LEU A 18 9.77 -13.15 -2.63
N VAL A 19 9.26 -13.65 -3.77
CA VAL A 19 8.05 -14.48 -3.82
C VAL A 19 8.21 -15.75 -2.98
N GLN A 20 9.35 -16.44 -3.09
CA GLN A 20 9.64 -17.61 -2.27
C GLN A 20 9.63 -17.29 -0.76
N GLN A 21 10.22 -16.16 -0.37
CA GLN A 21 10.19 -15.73 1.04
C GLN A 21 8.76 -15.41 1.50
N MET A 22 7.96 -14.72 0.68
CA MET A 22 6.56 -14.46 1.01
C MET A 22 5.77 -15.75 1.23
N GLN A 23 5.99 -16.78 0.40
CA GLN A 23 5.37 -18.11 0.58
C GLN A 23 5.81 -18.76 1.90
N THR A 24 7.09 -18.66 2.27
CA THR A 24 7.60 -19.16 3.56
C THR A 24 6.88 -18.51 4.75
N PHE A 25 6.47 -17.23 4.63
CA PHE A 25 5.71 -16.50 5.63
C PHE A 25 4.18 -16.65 5.50
N GLY A 26 3.72 -17.56 4.65
CA GLY A 26 2.31 -17.95 4.56
C GLY A 26 1.52 -17.26 3.45
N ALA A 27 2.17 -16.64 2.48
CA ALA A 27 1.50 -16.22 1.26
C ALA A 27 1.23 -17.43 0.35
N LEU A 28 0.10 -17.42 -0.34
CA LEU A 28 -0.26 -18.39 -1.38
C LEU A 28 -0.06 -17.74 -2.75
N LEU A 29 0.86 -18.29 -3.53
CA LEU A 29 1.01 -17.90 -4.94
C LEU A 29 -0.07 -18.60 -5.76
N LEU A 30 -0.91 -17.80 -6.39
CA LEU A 30 -1.99 -18.27 -7.25
C LEU A 30 -1.49 -18.66 -8.64
N SER A 31 -2.12 -19.66 -9.24
CA SER A 31 -1.97 -19.93 -10.67
C SER A 31 -2.61 -18.81 -11.51
N PRO A 32 -2.22 -18.63 -12.78
CA PRO A 32 -2.90 -17.67 -13.67
C PRO A 32 -4.42 -17.91 -13.74
N ALA A 33 -4.85 -19.17 -13.87
CA ALA A 33 -6.26 -19.53 -13.93
C ALA A 33 -7.03 -19.17 -12.64
N ASP A 34 -6.42 -19.39 -11.47
CA ASP A 34 -7.05 -19.03 -10.21
C ASP A 34 -7.03 -17.51 -9.97
N THR A 35 -6.00 -16.82 -10.46
CA THR A 35 -5.95 -15.36 -10.46
C THR A 35 -7.11 -14.75 -11.26
N ASP A 36 -7.43 -15.32 -12.42
CA ASP A 36 -8.54 -14.86 -13.26
C ASP A 36 -9.90 -15.14 -12.61
N LYS A 37 -10.10 -16.33 -12.03
CA LYS A 37 -11.31 -16.65 -11.27
C LYS A 37 -11.51 -15.69 -10.10
N LEU A 38 -10.45 -15.46 -9.35
CA LEU A 38 -10.48 -14.57 -8.19
C LEU A 38 -10.79 -13.13 -8.62
N ARG A 39 -10.18 -12.66 -9.71
CA ARG A 39 -10.43 -11.32 -10.26
C ARG A 39 -11.88 -11.14 -10.64
N ALA A 40 -12.47 -12.09 -11.33
CA ALA A 40 -13.87 -12.02 -11.75
C ALA A 40 -14.85 -11.84 -10.58
N VAL A 41 -14.53 -12.41 -9.42
CA VAL A 41 -15.37 -12.33 -8.20
C VAL A 41 -15.05 -11.13 -7.34
N CYS A 42 -13.77 -10.81 -7.20
CA CYS A 42 -13.30 -9.75 -6.30
C CYS A 42 -13.33 -8.35 -6.94
N LEU A 43 -13.13 -8.28 -8.26
CA LEU A 43 -13.09 -7.03 -9.03
C LEU A 43 -14.03 -7.09 -10.25
N PRO A 44 -15.32 -7.35 -10.05
CA PRO A 44 -16.29 -7.32 -11.16
C PRO A 44 -16.25 -5.93 -11.83
N GLU A 45 -16.11 -5.92 -13.15
CA GLU A 45 -15.99 -4.66 -13.93
C GLU A 45 -14.84 -3.74 -13.47
N GLY A 46 -13.79 -4.31 -12.85
CA GLY A 46 -12.63 -3.58 -12.33
C GLY A 46 -12.87 -2.85 -11.00
N GLN A 47 -14.02 -3.04 -10.36
CA GLN A 47 -14.34 -2.41 -9.08
C GLN A 47 -14.35 -3.41 -7.92
N ALA A 48 -13.91 -2.97 -6.74
CA ALA A 48 -13.88 -3.84 -5.56
C ALA A 48 -15.29 -4.33 -5.17
N ASN A 49 -15.45 -5.65 -5.07
CA ASN A 49 -16.65 -6.26 -4.53
C ASN A 49 -16.78 -5.96 -3.03
N LYS A 50 -17.69 -5.07 -2.68
CA LYS A 50 -17.91 -4.60 -1.29
C LYS A 50 -18.17 -5.74 -0.30
N LYS A 51 -18.69 -6.90 -0.74
CA LYS A 51 -18.93 -8.07 0.11
C LYS A 51 -17.64 -8.78 0.52
N LEU A 52 -16.56 -8.59 -0.24
CA LEU A 52 -15.25 -9.22 -0.03
C LEU A 52 -14.21 -8.27 0.58
N VAL A 53 -14.46 -6.98 0.60
CA VAL A 53 -13.59 -6.00 1.28
C VAL A 53 -13.40 -6.40 2.75
N GLY A 54 -12.14 -6.48 3.17
CA GLY A 54 -11.75 -6.85 4.55
C GLY A 54 -11.96 -8.33 4.91
N LYS A 55 -12.34 -9.19 3.97
CA LYS A 55 -12.46 -10.63 4.20
C LYS A 55 -11.10 -11.32 4.21
N SER A 56 -11.05 -12.52 4.80
CA SER A 56 -9.84 -13.34 4.81
C SER A 56 -9.52 -13.91 3.41
N PRO A 57 -8.24 -14.29 3.17
CA PRO A 57 -7.87 -15.00 1.94
C PRO A 57 -8.71 -16.24 1.68
N SER A 58 -9.02 -17.03 2.72
CA SER A 58 -9.85 -18.24 2.59
C SER A 58 -11.26 -17.92 2.08
N ALA A 59 -11.90 -16.89 2.63
CA ALA A 59 -13.23 -16.48 2.18
C ALA A 59 -13.24 -15.97 0.73
N MET A 60 -12.15 -15.35 0.29
CA MET A 60 -11.98 -14.93 -1.11
C MET A 60 -11.84 -16.14 -2.05
N LEU A 61 -11.03 -17.13 -1.65
CA LEU A 61 -10.87 -18.38 -2.41
C LEU A 61 -12.19 -19.15 -2.53
N GLU A 62 -12.91 -19.30 -1.42
CA GLU A 62 -14.24 -19.94 -1.39
C GLU A 62 -15.23 -19.24 -2.32
N ALA A 63 -15.29 -17.91 -2.25
CA ALA A 63 -16.17 -17.11 -3.12
C ALA A 63 -15.84 -17.29 -4.61
N ALA A 64 -14.58 -17.54 -4.95
CA ALA A 64 -14.12 -17.80 -6.32
C ALA A 64 -14.20 -19.28 -6.73
N GLY A 65 -14.69 -20.17 -5.86
CA GLY A 65 -14.71 -21.61 -6.11
C GLY A 65 -13.32 -22.25 -6.22
N ILE A 66 -12.35 -21.70 -5.52
CA ILE A 66 -10.96 -22.17 -5.47
C ILE A 66 -10.77 -22.95 -4.15
N ALA A 67 -10.13 -24.12 -4.22
CA ALA A 67 -9.87 -24.94 -3.06
C ALA A 67 -8.99 -24.19 -2.02
N VAL A 68 -9.46 -24.15 -0.78
CA VAL A 68 -8.68 -23.57 0.31
C VAL A 68 -7.67 -24.59 0.82
N PRO A 69 -6.37 -24.27 0.89
CA PRO A 69 -5.36 -25.15 1.44
C PRO A 69 -5.65 -25.51 2.91
N ALA A 70 -5.20 -26.69 3.36
CA ALA A 70 -5.35 -27.15 4.75
C ALA A 70 -4.76 -26.14 5.76
N LYS A 71 -3.64 -25.50 5.41
CA LYS A 71 -3.12 -24.34 6.13
C LYS A 71 -3.63 -23.07 5.47
N ALA A 72 -4.52 -22.36 6.15
CA ALA A 72 -5.10 -21.12 5.66
C ALA A 72 -4.00 -20.10 5.29
N PRO A 73 -4.04 -19.52 4.08
CA PRO A 73 -3.05 -18.52 3.68
C PRO A 73 -3.26 -17.20 4.43
N ARG A 74 -2.18 -16.48 4.67
CA ARG A 74 -2.22 -15.15 5.30
C ARG A 74 -2.41 -14.04 4.26
N LEU A 75 -2.01 -14.30 3.03
CA LEU A 75 -2.03 -13.37 1.91
C LEU A 75 -2.12 -14.17 0.61
N LEU A 76 -2.84 -13.66 -0.37
CA LEU A 76 -2.81 -14.15 -1.74
C LEU A 76 -1.83 -13.29 -2.54
N ILE A 77 -1.03 -13.92 -3.38
CA ILE A 77 -0.14 -13.21 -4.31
C ILE A 77 -0.29 -13.79 -5.71
N ALA A 78 -0.18 -12.96 -6.72
CA ALA A 78 -0.18 -13.38 -8.11
C ALA A 78 0.83 -12.57 -8.93
N LEU A 79 1.50 -13.23 -9.86
CA LEU A 79 2.31 -12.55 -10.88
C LEU A 79 1.38 -12.03 -11.96
N VAL A 80 1.37 -10.73 -12.18
CA VAL A 80 0.45 -10.08 -13.13
C VAL A 80 1.18 -9.02 -13.96
N ASN A 81 0.52 -8.56 -15.02
CA ASN A 81 1.00 -7.44 -15.82
C ASN A 81 0.68 -6.09 -15.15
N ALA A 82 1.37 -5.04 -15.56
CA ALA A 82 1.24 -3.70 -14.98
C ALA A 82 -0.14 -3.04 -15.19
N ASP A 83 -0.88 -3.48 -16.20
CA ASP A 83 -2.23 -3.01 -16.54
C ASP A 83 -3.36 -3.86 -15.96
N ASP A 84 -3.01 -4.89 -15.19
CA ASP A 84 -4.00 -5.77 -14.54
C ASP A 84 -4.87 -4.96 -13.55
N PRO A 85 -6.19 -5.19 -13.53
CA PRO A 85 -7.10 -4.56 -12.56
C PRO A 85 -6.66 -4.70 -11.09
N TRP A 86 -6.01 -5.80 -10.73
CA TRP A 86 -5.43 -5.95 -9.40
C TRP A 86 -4.38 -4.89 -9.05
N VAL A 87 -3.66 -4.37 -10.06
CA VAL A 87 -2.64 -3.33 -9.90
C VAL A 87 -3.27 -1.94 -9.89
N THR A 88 -4.24 -1.70 -10.76
CA THR A 88 -4.79 -0.36 -11.02
C THR A 88 -5.99 0.00 -10.15
N SER A 89 -6.70 -0.99 -9.56
CA SER A 89 -7.87 -0.73 -8.72
C SER A 89 -7.57 -0.85 -7.24
N GLU A 90 -8.23 -0.03 -6.41
CA GLU A 90 -8.22 -0.17 -4.95
C GLU A 90 -9.13 -1.34 -4.57
N GLN A 91 -8.60 -2.36 -3.89
CA GLN A 91 -9.38 -3.55 -3.52
C GLN A 91 -9.64 -3.70 -2.01
N LEU A 92 -8.77 -3.22 -1.14
CA LEU A 92 -8.84 -3.39 0.33
C LEU A 92 -9.03 -4.86 0.77
N MET A 93 -8.38 -5.76 0.06
CA MET A 93 -8.42 -7.21 0.27
C MET A 93 -7.01 -7.76 0.45
N PRO A 94 -6.83 -8.90 1.12
CA PRO A 94 -5.52 -9.53 1.31
C PRO A 94 -5.04 -10.27 0.05
N MET A 95 -4.97 -9.55 -1.05
CA MET A 95 -4.43 -9.94 -2.34
C MET A 95 -3.39 -8.92 -2.77
N LEU A 96 -2.16 -9.35 -3.04
CA LEU A 96 -1.07 -8.50 -3.46
C LEU A 96 -0.58 -8.92 -4.85
N PRO A 97 -0.91 -8.16 -5.90
CA PRO A 97 -0.38 -8.38 -7.23
C PRO A 97 1.11 -8.04 -7.26
N VAL A 98 1.88 -8.88 -7.94
CA VAL A 98 3.33 -8.74 -8.09
C VAL A 98 3.64 -8.47 -9.55
N VAL A 99 4.17 -7.30 -9.83
CA VAL A 99 4.60 -6.87 -11.17
C VAL A 99 6.12 -6.88 -11.22
N LYS A 100 6.70 -7.66 -12.13
CA LYS A 100 8.13 -7.67 -12.37
C LYS A 100 8.53 -6.60 -13.37
N VAL A 101 9.64 -5.92 -13.09
CA VAL A 101 10.24 -4.89 -13.96
C VAL A 101 11.74 -5.12 -14.08
N SER A 102 12.34 -4.59 -15.15
CA SER A 102 13.77 -4.79 -15.45
C SER A 102 14.70 -4.13 -14.43
N ASP A 103 14.37 -2.93 -13.97
CA ASP A 103 15.26 -2.08 -13.21
C ASP A 103 14.51 -1.07 -12.31
N PHE A 104 15.28 -0.24 -11.61
CA PHE A 104 14.73 0.79 -10.71
C PHE A 104 13.98 1.89 -11.48
N ASP A 105 14.45 2.30 -12.64
CA ASP A 105 13.83 3.41 -13.38
C ASP A 105 12.46 2.97 -13.92
N SER A 106 12.36 1.75 -14.42
CA SER A 106 11.10 1.11 -14.81
C SER A 106 10.15 0.95 -13.59
N ALA A 107 10.69 0.58 -12.43
CA ALA A 107 9.89 0.48 -11.20
C ALA A 107 9.33 1.83 -10.78
N LEU A 108 10.14 2.88 -10.82
CA LEU A 108 9.72 4.23 -10.45
C LEU A 108 8.68 4.79 -11.42
N ALA A 109 8.88 4.58 -12.72
CA ALA A 109 7.92 5.00 -13.75
C ALA A 109 6.55 4.31 -13.56
N LEU A 110 6.56 3.00 -13.30
CA LEU A 110 5.33 2.27 -13.02
C LEU A 110 4.68 2.71 -11.71
N ALA A 111 5.46 2.95 -10.66
CA ALA A 111 4.95 3.43 -9.37
C ALA A 111 4.23 4.79 -9.52
N LEU A 112 4.80 5.72 -10.29
CA LEU A 112 4.17 7.00 -10.63
C LEU A 112 2.84 6.81 -11.37
N LYS A 113 2.82 5.91 -12.35
CA LYS A 113 1.61 5.61 -13.12
C LYS A 113 0.50 5.05 -12.22
N VAL A 114 0.83 4.14 -11.31
CA VAL A 114 -0.14 3.47 -10.43
C VAL A 114 -0.59 4.35 -9.27
N GLU A 115 0.24 5.32 -8.89
CA GLU A 115 -0.07 6.32 -7.85
C GLU A 115 -1.10 7.35 -8.32
N GLU A 116 -1.17 7.61 -9.63
CA GLU A 116 -2.20 8.44 -10.30
C GLU A 116 -2.32 9.88 -9.78
N GLY A 117 -1.31 10.40 -9.08
CA GLY A 117 -1.34 11.73 -8.48
C GLY A 117 -2.21 11.84 -7.22
N LEU A 118 -2.54 10.73 -6.59
CA LEU A 118 -3.30 10.69 -5.34
C LEU A 118 -2.45 11.09 -4.12
N HIS A 119 -1.13 11.00 -4.23
CA HIS A 119 -0.15 11.34 -3.20
C HIS A 119 -0.41 10.67 -1.85
N HIS A 120 -0.87 9.41 -1.88
CA HIS A 120 -1.31 8.71 -0.68
C HIS A 120 -0.14 8.05 0.08
N THR A 121 0.29 6.89 -0.33
CA THR A 121 1.29 6.09 0.41
C THR A 121 2.19 5.29 -0.55
N ALA A 122 3.49 5.34 -0.31
CA ALA A 122 4.45 4.49 -0.99
C ALA A 122 5.46 3.90 0.00
N ILE A 123 5.94 2.70 -0.31
CA ILE A 123 6.95 2.00 0.45
C ILE A 123 8.05 1.57 -0.51
N MET A 124 9.31 1.73 -0.11
CA MET A 124 10.43 1.26 -0.91
C MET A 124 11.46 0.56 -0.03
N HIS A 125 11.85 -0.63 -0.46
CA HIS A 125 12.95 -1.40 0.13
C HIS A 125 14.18 -1.35 -0.77
N SER A 126 15.29 -0.79 -0.26
CA SER A 126 16.56 -0.71 -0.99
C SER A 126 17.72 -0.40 -0.04
N GLN A 127 18.91 -0.85 -0.38
CA GLN A 127 20.15 -0.42 0.27
C GLN A 127 20.75 0.82 -0.39
N ASN A 128 20.23 1.23 -1.56
CA ASN A 128 20.69 2.41 -2.27
C ASN A 128 19.94 3.66 -1.79
N VAL A 129 20.58 4.44 -0.91
CA VAL A 129 20.00 5.65 -0.31
C VAL A 129 19.64 6.70 -1.37
N SER A 130 20.44 6.84 -2.43
CA SER A 130 20.15 7.80 -3.49
C SER A 130 18.87 7.46 -4.24
N ARG A 131 18.63 6.17 -4.52
CA ARG A 131 17.37 5.69 -5.13
C ARG A 131 16.18 5.86 -4.18
N LEU A 132 16.34 5.59 -2.89
CA LEU A 132 15.30 5.86 -1.88
C LEU A 132 14.90 7.33 -1.84
N ASN A 133 15.88 8.24 -1.89
CA ASN A 133 15.65 9.68 -1.90
C ASN A 133 15.01 10.15 -3.21
N LEU A 134 15.45 9.63 -4.35
CA LEU A 134 14.87 9.95 -5.65
C LEU A 134 13.39 9.53 -5.69
N ALA A 135 13.08 8.29 -5.30
CA ALA A 135 11.71 7.81 -5.28
C ALA A 135 10.80 8.66 -4.36
N ALA A 136 11.26 8.99 -3.16
CA ALA A 136 10.50 9.82 -2.23
C ALA A 136 10.19 11.22 -2.79
N ARG A 137 11.16 11.86 -3.45
CA ARG A 137 10.99 13.17 -4.08
C ARG A 137 10.06 13.12 -5.30
N THR A 138 10.09 12.02 -6.05
CA THR A 138 9.36 11.88 -7.30
C THR A 138 7.90 11.52 -7.04
N LEU A 139 7.63 10.59 -6.13
CA LEU A 139 6.28 10.14 -5.80
C LEU A 139 5.50 11.15 -4.96
N GLN A 140 6.17 11.92 -4.12
CA GLN A 140 5.57 12.99 -3.28
C GLN A 140 4.36 12.53 -2.46
N THR A 141 4.35 11.28 -2.04
CA THR A 141 3.26 10.73 -1.22
C THR A 141 3.28 11.30 0.20
N SER A 142 2.11 11.42 0.82
CA SER A 142 1.97 11.87 2.22
C SER A 142 2.70 10.96 3.20
N ILE A 143 2.70 9.67 2.90
CA ILE A 143 3.51 8.68 3.63
C ILE A 143 4.50 8.04 2.64
N PHE A 144 5.78 8.12 2.95
CA PHE A 144 6.83 7.38 2.25
C PHE A 144 7.67 6.61 3.25
N VAL A 145 7.56 5.29 3.25
CA VAL A 145 8.30 4.42 4.17
C VAL A 145 9.52 3.83 3.48
N LYS A 146 10.68 3.96 4.11
CA LYS A 146 11.95 3.38 3.66
C LYS A 146 12.28 2.15 4.50
N ASN A 147 12.40 0.98 3.86
CA ASN A 147 12.84 -0.27 4.48
C ASN A 147 12.00 -0.72 5.70
N GLY A 148 10.71 -0.46 5.65
CA GLY A 148 9.76 -0.86 6.69
C GLY A 148 8.36 -1.12 6.12
N PRO A 149 7.43 -1.64 6.92
CA PRO A 149 6.05 -1.83 6.51
C PRO A 149 5.30 -0.50 6.48
N SER A 150 4.23 -0.42 5.69
CA SER A 150 3.36 0.76 5.57
C SER A 150 2.89 1.30 6.92
N TYR A 151 2.61 0.42 7.87
CA TYR A 151 2.17 0.77 9.22
C TYR A 151 3.16 1.65 10.01
N ALA A 152 4.45 1.63 9.66
CA ALA A 152 5.44 2.54 10.24
C ALA A 152 5.09 4.02 9.97
N GLY A 153 4.44 4.30 8.84
CA GLY A 153 3.98 5.64 8.48
C GLY A 153 2.83 6.19 9.35
N ILE A 154 2.13 5.32 10.07
CA ILE A 154 1.10 5.71 11.05
C ILE A 154 1.51 5.39 12.50
N GLY A 155 2.79 5.20 12.75
CA GLY A 155 3.38 5.10 14.10
C GLY A 155 3.53 3.69 14.65
N VAL A 156 3.23 2.64 13.89
CA VAL A 156 3.42 1.25 14.33
C VAL A 156 4.85 0.81 14.00
N GLY A 157 5.72 0.81 14.98
CA GLY A 157 7.14 0.46 14.80
C GLY A 157 7.94 1.49 14.01
N GLY A 158 7.46 2.73 13.91
CA GLY A 158 8.09 3.84 13.20
C GLY A 158 7.65 5.19 13.75
N GLU A 159 8.16 6.28 13.18
CA GLU A 159 7.95 7.66 13.64
C GLU A 159 6.74 8.37 13.00
N GLY A 160 5.84 7.64 12.34
CA GLY A 160 4.65 8.20 11.72
C GLY A 160 3.61 8.66 12.74
N PHE A 161 2.67 9.50 12.29
CA PHE A 161 1.55 9.94 13.11
C PHE A 161 0.41 8.91 13.08
N THR A 162 -0.17 8.60 14.23
CA THR A 162 -1.37 7.78 14.33
C THR A 162 -2.57 8.59 13.88
N THR A 163 -2.89 8.51 12.60
CA THR A 163 -3.99 9.23 11.97
C THR A 163 -4.52 8.44 10.77
N PHE A 164 -5.78 8.71 10.39
CA PHE A 164 -6.38 8.20 9.17
C PHE A 164 -6.70 9.30 8.13
N THR A 165 -6.29 10.54 8.39
CA THR A 165 -6.28 11.60 7.38
C THR A 165 -4.95 11.58 6.66
N ILE A 166 -4.82 10.75 5.62
CA ILE A 166 -3.55 10.46 4.95
C ILE A 166 -3.30 11.38 3.77
N ALA A 167 -4.28 11.50 2.88
CA ALA A 167 -4.22 12.35 1.69
C ALA A 167 -5.50 13.15 1.56
N THR A 168 -5.37 14.41 1.13
CA THR A 168 -6.49 15.33 0.94
C THR A 168 -6.30 16.16 -0.33
N PRO A 169 -7.37 16.73 -0.90
CA PRO A 169 -7.26 17.62 -2.06
C PRO A 169 -6.38 18.86 -1.83
N THR A 170 -6.18 19.27 -0.58
CA THR A 170 -5.34 20.42 -0.20
C THR A 170 -3.87 20.05 -0.03
N GLY A 171 -3.51 18.78 -0.16
CA GLY A 171 -2.16 18.25 0.06
C GLY A 171 -1.77 18.06 1.53
N GLU A 172 -2.67 18.35 2.47
CA GLU A 172 -2.43 18.03 3.89
C GLU A 172 -2.64 16.54 4.14
N GLY A 173 -1.63 15.89 4.70
CA GLY A 173 -1.68 14.48 5.06
C GLY A 173 -1.08 14.23 6.43
N THR A 174 -1.34 13.04 6.98
CA THR A 174 -0.90 12.62 8.31
C THR A 174 -1.19 13.65 9.40
N THR A 175 -2.45 14.07 9.51
CA THR A 175 -2.89 15.10 10.46
C THR A 175 -2.83 14.63 11.92
N SER A 176 -2.81 15.58 12.84
CA SER A 176 -2.91 15.36 14.28
C SER A 176 -3.92 16.33 14.91
N ALA A 177 -4.21 16.22 16.19
CA ALA A 177 -5.09 17.15 16.89
C ALA A 177 -4.65 18.62 16.71
N ARG A 178 -3.32 18.85 16.62
CA ARG A 178 -2.76 20.19 16.36
C ARG A 178 -3.21 20.76 15.02
N THR A 179 -3.38 19.95 14.00
CA THR A 179 -3.81 20.38 12.65
C THR A 179 -5.19 21.02 12.68
N PHE A 180 -6.06 20.56 13.57
CA PHE A 180 -7.44 21.07 13.72
C PHE A 180 -7.57 22.18 14.77
N ALA A 181 -6.47 22.58 15.40
CA ALA A 181 -6.44 23.64 16.37
C ALA A 181 -5.92 24.93 15.74
N ARG A 182 -6.55 26.07 16.07
CA ARG A 182 -6.03 27.37 15.65
C ARG A 182 -4.88 27.82 16.52
N SER A 183 -3.86 28.42 15.94
CA SER A 183 -2.83 29.12 16.69
C SER A 183 -3.39 30.40 17.30
N ARG A 184 -3.08 30.62 18.57
CA ARG A 184 -3.39 31.87 19.28
C ARG A 184 -2.11 32.49 19.78
N ARG A 185 -2.05 33.83 19.70
CA ARG A 185 -0.95 34.60 20.29
C ARG A 185 -1.52 35.43 21.43
N CYS A 186 -0.95 35.26 22.63
CA CYS A 186 -1.22 36.08 23.79
C CYS A 186 0.03 36.89 24.11
N VAL A 187 -0.11 38.21 24.15
CA VAL A 187 1.01 39.12 24.38
C VAL A 187 0.69 39.96 25.60
N LEU A 188 1.61 39.96 26.57
CA LEU A 188 1.56 40.80 27.76
C LEU A 188 2.42 42.04 27.51
N THR A 189 1.82 43.22 27.56
CA THR A 189 2.51 44.52 27.47
C THR A 189 2.58 45.24 28.84
N ASN A 190 1.49 45.16 29.58
CA ASN A 190 1.39 45.79 30.91
C ASN A 190 0.61 44.89 31.86
N GLY A 191 1.20 44.54 33.01
CA GLY A 191 0.56 43.70 34.02
C GLY A 191 0.71 42.18 33.80
N PHE A 192 0.30 41.37 34.76
CA PHE A 192 0.49 39.90 34.76
C PHE A 192 -0.85 39.12 34.75
N SER A 193 -1.96 39.74 34.40
CA SER A 193 -3.27 39.09 34.43
C SER A 193 -3.67 38.60 33.04
N ILE A 194 -3.87 37.30 32.92
CA ILE A 194 -4.54 36.66 31.78
C ILE A 194 -5.93 36.30 32.25
N ARG A 195 -6.95 36.93 31.67
CA ARG A 195 -8.37 36.67 31.95
C ARG A 195 -9.05 36.01 30.78
#